data_94f10d69cd644dcc48de388f87c1024c
#
_entry.id   94f10d69cd644dcc48de388f87c1024c
#
_cell.length_a   1.000
_cell.length_b   1.000
_cell.length_c   1.000
_cell.angle_alpha   90.00
_cell.angle_beta   90.00
_cell.angle_gamma   90.00
#
_symmetry.space_group_name_H-M   'P 1'
#
loop_
_entity.id
_entity.type
_entity.pdbx_description
1 polymer ?
#
loop_
_entity_poly.entity_id
_entity_poly.type
_entity_poly.pdbx_seq_one_letter_code
_entity_poly.pdbx_strand_id
1 'polypeptide(L)'
;MLIGAHSIIYSTNPDADRSFLRDVLTLPNVDVGEGWLIFGLPPAEVAVHPSDKNDRHEFYLMCDDIVAFVAEMKTHNIACGPVQDQGWGLLTQLTLPGGGKVGIYQPRHARPKTMRPGTAAKKPARRTTKKRTKPPYRKKSQKKARRP
;
A
#
# COMPACT_ATOMS: atom_id res chain seq x y z
N MET A 1 9.42 17.96 -12.78
CA MET A 1 9.12 18.36 -11.36
C MET A 1 9.03 17.14 -10.50
N LEU A 2 9.50 17.17 -9.23
CA LEU A 2 9.28 16.07 -8.30
C LEU A 2 7.84 16.13 -7.77
N ILE A 3 7.13 14.98 -7.75
CA ILE A 3 5.71 14.90 -7.36
C ILE A 3 5.49 14.07 -6.09
N GLY A 4 6.54 13.46 -5.54
CA GLY A 4 6.48 12.69 -4.31
C GLY A 4 7.67 11.74 -4.14
N ALA A 5 7.53 10.85 -3.18
CA ALA A 5 8.48 9.76 -2.93
C ALA A 5 7.74 8.43 -2.87
N HIS A 6 8.41 7.35 -3.23
CA HIS A 6 7.90 5.98 -3.17
C HIS A 6 8.89 5.14 -2.39
N SER A 7 8.41 4.51 -1.31
CA SER A 7 9.20 3.61 -0.46
C SER A 7 8.68 2.19 -0.60
N ILE A 8 9.58 1.22 -0.58
CA ILE A 8 9.25 -0.21 -0.69
C ILE A 8 9.71 -0.93 0.56
N ILE A 9 8.80 -1.70 1.16
CA ILE A 9 9.07 -2.62 2.26
C ILE A 9 9.08 -4.04 1.67
N TYR A 10 10.22 -4.71 1.75
CA TYR A 10 10.29 -6.12 1.38
C TYR A 10 9.82 -6.98 2.55
N SER A 11 9.00 -7.99 2.27
CA SER A 11 8.37 -8.83 3.29
C SER A 11 8.32 -10.30 2.85
N THR A 12 8.52 -11.19 3.79
CA THR A 12 8.32 -12.64 3.60
C THR A 12 6.84 -13.03 3.73
N ASN A 13 5.99 -12.12 4.25
CA ASN A 13 4.53 -12.30 4.33
C ASN A 13 3.81 -11.00 3.92
N PRO A 14 3.87 -10.61 2.63
CA PRO A 14 3.37 -9.33 2.17
C PRO A 14 1.85 -9.17 2.36
N ASP A 15 1.07 -10.25 2.34
CA ASP A 15 -0.38 -10.18 2.52
C ASP A 15 -0.77 -9.81 3.96
N ALA A 16 -0.05 -10.33 4.95
CA ALA A 16 -0.25 -9.95 6.34
C ALA A 16 0.12 -8.48 6.58
N ASP A 17 1.25 -8.03 6.02
CA ASP A 17 1.69 -6.65 6.15
C ASP A 17 0.75 -5.67 5.44
N ARG A 18 0.27 -6.01 4.24
CA ARG A 18 -0.74 -5.22 3.52
C ARG A 18 -2.03 -5.11 4.32
N SER A 19 -2.51 -6.23 4.91
CA SER A 19 -3.70 -6.24 5.77
C SER A 19 -3.50 -5.36 7.01
N PHE A 20 -2.34 -5.42 7.64
CA PHE A 20 -1.98 -4.56 8.77
C PHE A 20 -2.03 -3.06 8.39
N LEU A 21 -1.40 -2.68 7.28
CA LEU A 21 -1.40 -1.29 6.80
C LEU A 21 -2.81 -0.79 6.48
N ARG A 22 -3.67 -1.66 5.90
CA ARG A 22 -5.04 -1.33 5.52
C ARG A 22 -5.99 -1.32 6.72
N ASP A 23 -5.99 -2.37 7.54
CA ASP A 23 -7.06 -2.65 8.50
C ASP A 23 -6.74 -2.11 9.91
N VAL A 24 -5.46 -2.06 10.29
CA VAL A 24 -4.99 -1.57 11.59
C VAL A 24 -4.54 -0.12 11.50
N LEU A 25 -3.64 0.21 10.57
CA LEU A 25 -3.17 1.58 10.37
C LEU A 25 -4.15 2.43 9.56
N THR A 26 -5.13 1.80 8.90
CA THR A 26 -6.18 2.47 8.12
C THR A 26 -5.65 3.40 7.03
N LEU A 27 -4.51 3.03 6.42
CA LEU A 27 -3.92 3.83 5.35
C LEU A 27 -4.78 3.75 4.09
N PRO A 28 -5.03 4.87 3.41
CA PRO A 28 -5.67 4.88 2.11
C PRO A 28 -4.81 4.09 1.12
N ASN A 29 -5.44 3.27 0.29
CA ASN A 29 -4.72 2.43 -0.66
C ASN A 29 -5.43 2.34 -2.00
N VAL A 30 -4.71 1.85 -3.00
CA VAL A 30 -5.22 1.49 -4.31
C VAL A 30 -4.67 0.10 -4.67
N ASP A 31 -5.55 -0.77 -5.18
CA ASP A 31 -5.14 -2.03 -5.79
C ASP A 31 -4.74 -1.77 -7.25
N VAL A 32 -3.49 -2.04 -7.59
CA VAL A 32 -2.97 -1.89 -8.97
C VAL A 32 -2.97 -3.20 -9.73
N GLY A 33 -3.61 -4.23 -9.19
CA GLY A 33 -3.83 -5.55 -9.78
C GLY A 33 -3.42 -6.69 -8.85
N GLU A 34 -4.23 -7.76 -8.82
CA GLU A 34 -3.95 -9.02 -8.13
C GLU A 34 -3.62 -8.89 -6.62
N GLY A 35 -4.22 -7.93 -5.93
CA GLY A 35 -3.96 -7.65 -4.51
C GLY A 35 -2.67 -6.87 -4.25
N TRP A 36 -2.06 -6.27 -5.27
CA TRP A 36 -0.88 -5.43 -5.12
C TRP A 36 -1.28 -4.02 -4.65
N LEU A 37 -1.28 -3.84 -3.35
CA LEU A 37 -1.72 -2.59 -2.73
C LEU A 37 -0.58 -1.56 -2.63
N ILE A 38 -0.84 -0.34 -3.08
CA ILE A 38 0.00 0.84 -2.82
C ILE A 38 -0.73 1.73 -1.82
N PHE A 39 -0.02 2.09 -0.75
CA PHE A 39 -0.57 2.85 0.37
C PHE A 39 -0.15 4.31 0.29
N GLY A 40 -1.12 5.19 0.58
CA GLY A 40 -0.84 6.62 0.74
C GLY A 40 -0.23 6.90 2.09
N LEU A 41 0.90 7.58 2.09
CA LEU A 41 1.52 8.19 3.28
C LEU A 41 1.43 9.71 3.15
N PRO A 42 1.44 10.47 4.26
CA PRO A 42 1.49 11.93 4.18
C PRO A 42 2.97 12.43 4.13
N PRO A 43 3.39 13.06 3.08
CA PRO A 43 2.91 13.24 1.71
C PRO A 43 3.50 12.23 0.71
N ALA A 44 3.64 10.96 1.10
CA ALA A 44 4.29 9.89 0.33
C ALA A 44 3.35 8.69 0.14
N GLU A 45 3.85 7.65 -0.51
CA GLU A 45 3.18 6.35 -0.64
C GLU A 45 4.16 5.22 -0.28
N VAL A 46 3.62 4.06 0.12
CA VAL A 46 4.41 2.87 0.42
C VAL A 46 3.79 1.66 -0.29
N ALA A 47 4.62 0.80 -0.85
CA ALA A 47 4.23 -0.49 -1.38
C ALA A 47 4.96 -1.61 -0.63
N VAL A 48 4.30 -2.76 -0.48
CA VAL A 48 4.90 -3.96 0.12
C VAL A 48 5.13 -4.98 -0.98
N HIS A 49 6.38 -5.36 -1.20
CA HIS A 49 6.78 -6.31 -2.22
C HIS A 49 7.13 -7.67 -1.60
N PRO A 50 6.89 -8.80 -2.31
CA PRO A 50 7.36 -10.10 -1.88
C PRO A 50 8.89 -10.13 -1.79
N SER A 51 9.43 -10.78 -0.77
CA SER A 51 10.87 -10.97 -0.59
C SER A 51 11.12 -12.23 0.24
N ASP A 52 12.28 -12.84 0.03
CA ASP A 52 12.83 -13.91 0.87
C ASP A 52 13.47 -13.40 2.16
N LYS A 53 13.60 -12.07 2.30
CA LYS A 53 14.24 -11.39 3.44
C LYS A 53 13.42 -10.20 3.89
N ASN A 54 13.35 -10.01 5.19
CA ASN A 54 12.79 -8.80 5.82
C ASN A 54 13.83 -7.68 5.93
N ASP A 55 13.41 -6.54 6.46
CA ASP A 55 14.26 -5.38 6.81
C ASP A 55 15.02 -4.75 5.62
N ARG A 56 14.48 -4.94 4.40
CA ARG A 56 14.94 -4.22 3.20
C ARG A 56 13.94 -3.15 2.85
N HIS A 57 14.43 -1.92 2.70
CA HIS A 57 13.63 -0.76 2.31
C HIS A 57 14.33 -0.05 1.16
N GLU A 58 13.54 0.40 0.18
CA GLU A 58 14.04 1.18 -0.95
C GLU A 58 13.36 2.55 -0.95
N PHE A 59 14.13 3.58 -1.24
CA PHE A 59 13.65 4.93 -1.32
C PHE A 59 13.79 5.48 -2.73
N TYR A 60 12.69 6.02 -3.25
CA TYR A 60 12.64 6.67 -4.55
C TYR A 60 12.04 8.06 -4.42
N LEU A 61 12.61 9.03 -5.14
CA LEU A 61 11.92 10.28 -5.42
C LEU A 61 11.07 10.11 -6.68
N MET A 62 9.84 10.62 -6.66
CA MET A 62 8.94 10.49 -7.79
C MET A 62 8.93 11.75 -8.67
N CYS A 63 8.87 11.55 -9.99
CA CYS A 63 8.69 12.59 -10.98
C CYS A 63 7.52 12.29 -11.91
N ASP A 64 7.02 13.30 -12.57
CA ASP A 64 5.96 13.23 -13.58
C ASP A 64 6.50 12.93 -15.00
N ASP A 65 7.74 13.32 -15.29
CA ASP A 65 8.44 13.08 -16.55
C ASP A 65 9.92 12.80 -16.28
N ILE A 66 10.30 11.52 -16.40
CA ILE A 66 11.68 11.09 -16.09
C ILE A 66 12.67 11.56 -17.15
N VAL A 67 12.24 11.73 -18.40
CA VAL A 67 13.12 12.20 -19.48
C VAL A 67 13.45 13.68 -19.26
N ALA A 68 12.44 14.50 -18.99
CA ALA A 68 12.62 15.91 -18.65
C ALA A 68 13.46 16.06 -17.37
N PHE A 69 13.20 15.22 -16.35
CA PHE A 69 13.98 15.22 -15.10
C PHE A 69 15.47 14.94 -15.37
N VAL A 70 15.80 13.91 -16.14
CA VAL A 70 17.20 13.55 -16.46
C VAL A 70 17.86 14.68 -17.25
N ALA A 71 17.14 15.29 -18.19
CA ALA A 71 17.65 16.44 -18.95
C ALA A 71 17.96 17.64 -18.04
N GLU A 72 17.08 17.95 -17.08
CA GLU A 72 17.28 19.00 -16.07
C GLU A 72 18.51 18.70 -15.19
N MET A 73 18.64 17.49 -14.67
CA MET A 73 19.79 17.09 -13.86
C MET A 73 21.11 17.25 -14.60
N LYS A 74 21.14 16.95 -15.91
CA LYS A 74 22.31 17.17 -16.76
C LYS A 74 22.74 18.64 -16.81
N THR A 75 21.80 19.58 -16.82
CA THR A 75 22.12 21.03 -16.78
C THR A 75 22.81 21.44 -15.46
N HIS A 76 22.57 20.71 -14.39
CA HIS A 76 23.20 20.89 -13.08
C HIS A 76 24.46 20.03 -12.88
N ASN A 77 24.97 19.36 -13.92
CA ASN A 77 26.09 18.42 -13.86
C ASN A 77 25.85 17.27 -12.88
N ILE A 78 24.62 16.86 -12.67
CA ILE A 78 24.23 15.70 -11.85
C ILE A 78 24.09 14.48 -12.75
N ALA A 79 24.83 13.42 -12.44
CA ALA A 79 24.80 12.18 -13.22
C ALA A 79 23.54 11.36 -12.91
N CYS A 80 22.83 10.95 -13.96
CA CYS A 80 21.76 9.96 -13.90
C CYS A 80 22.17 8.71 -14.68
N GLY A 81 21.77 7.55 -14.21
CA GLY A 81 21.90 6.29 -14.93
C GLY A 81 20.95 6.19 -16.14
N PRO A 82 21.00 5.09 -16.88
CA PRO A 82 20.05 4.83 -17.96
C PRO A 82 18.62 4.70 -17.40
N VAL A 83 17.66 5.22 -18.16
CA VAL A 83 16.24 5.01 -17.83
C VAL A 83 15.86 3.59 -18.19
N GLN A 84 15.29 2.86 -17.22
CA GLN A 84 14.82 1.48 -17.35
C GLN A 84 13.30 1.44 -17.32
N ASP A 85 12.71 0.72 -18.29
CA ASP A 85 11.28 0.46 -18.31
C ASP A 85 10.99 -0.86 -17.56
N GLN A 86 10.25 -0.77 -16.44
CA GLN A 86 9.87 -1.92 -15.62
C GLN A 86 8.40 -2.35 -15.87
N GLY A 87 7.74 -1.79 -16.90
CA GLY A 87 6.34 -2.00 -17.18
C GLY A 87 5.42 -1.18 -16.25
N TRP A 88 5.55 -1.33 -14.94
CA TRP A 88 4.79 -0.57 -13.94
C TRP A 88 5.30 0.87 -13.72
N GLY A 89 6.46 1.21 -14.23
CA GLY A 89 7.04 2.55 -14.16
C GLY A 89 8.38 2.66 -14.86
N LEU A 90 8.89 3.88 -14.96
CA LEU A 90 10.22 4.19 -15.46
C LEU A 90 11.13 4.53 -14.29
N LEU A 91 12.32 3.95 -14.26
CA LEU A 91 13.30 4.14 -13.19
C LEU A 91 14.63 4.61 -13.73
N THR A 92 15.31 5.43 -12.94
CA THR A 92 16.75 5.71 -13.08
C THR A 92 17.37 5.88 -11.69
N GLN A 93 18.68 5.94 -11.63
CA GLN A 93 19.44 6.32 -10.43
C GLN A 93 20.09 7.68 -10.64
N LEU A 94 19.89 8.58 -9.71
CA LEU A 94 20.61 9.84 -9.60
C LEU A 94 21.82 9.64 -8.69
N THR A 95 22.99 10.14 -9.08
CA THR A 95 24.17 10.17 -8.22
C THR A 95 24.22 11.52 -7.51
N LEU A 96 24.11 11.49 -6.18
CA LEU A 96 24.24 12.68 -5.35
C LEU A 96 25.67 13.25 -5.42
N PRO A 97 25.89 14.54 -5.16
CA PRO A 97 27.21 15.15 -5.12
C PRO A 97 28.20 14.44 -4.18
N GLY A 98 27.72 13.86 -3.09
CA GLY A 98 28.50 13.03 -2.15
C GLY A 98 28.79 11.61 -2.61
N GLY A 99 28.39 11.22 -3.85
CA GLY A 99 28.60 9.90 -4.45
C GLY A 99 27.51 8.86 -4.13
N GLY A 100 26.61 9.13 -3.20
CA GLY A 100 25.46 8.26 -2.88
C GLY A 100 24.47 8.23 -4.04
N LYS A 101 23.67 7.15 -4.13
CA LYS A 101 22.66 6.98 -5.19
C LYS A 101 21.27 7.02 -4.63
N VAL A 102 20.37 7.71 -5.35
CA VAL A 102 18.93 7.78 -5.06
C VAL A 102 18.15 7.31 -6.28
N GLY A 103 17.15 6.48 -6.06
CA GLY A 103 16.24 6.07 -7.11
C GLY A 103 15.31 7.22 -7.53
N ILE A 104 15.09 7.35 -8.83
CA ILE A 104 14.11 8.26 -9.42
C ILE A 104 13.06 7.39 -10.11
N TYR A 105 11.79 7.69 -9.89
CA TYR A 105 10.69 6.87 -10.32
C TYR A 105 9.57 7.68 -10.95
N GLN A 106 9.19 7.34 -12.18
CA GLN A 106 7.97 7.83 -12.82
C GLN A 106 6.91 6.73 -12.80
N PRO A 107 5.85 6.84 -11.97
CA PRO A 107 4.81 5.81 -11.87
C PRO A 107 3.94 5.75 -13.15
N ARG A 108 3.55 4.53 -13.54
CA ARG A 108 2.52 4.26 -14.54
C ARG A 108 1.25 3.68 -13.93
N HIS A 109 1.25 3.36 -12.62
CA HIS A 109 0.09 2.88 -11.89
C HIS A 109 -0.77 4.02 -11.34
N ALA A 110 -2.02 3.69 -10.95
CA ALA A 110 -2.87 4.63 -10.22
C ALA A 110 -2.26 4.96 -8.86
N ARG A 111 -2.39 6.22 -8.44
CA ARG A 111 -1.85 6.69 -7.16
C ARG A 111 -2.92 6.74 -6.08
N PRO A 112 -2.60 6.34 -4.83
CA PRO A 112 -3.53 6.50 -3.72
C PRO A 112 -3.78 7.99 -3.42
N LYS A 113 -4.92 8.28 -2.81
CA LYS A 113 -5.17 9.63 -2.27
C LYS A 113 -4.17 9.91 -1.15
N THR A 114 -3.47 11.03 -1.24
CA THR A 114 -2.56 11.48 -0.18
C THR A 114 -3.33 11.76 1.11
N MET A 115 -2.80 11.32 2.24
CA MET A 115 -3.34 11.72 3.54
C MET A 115 -3.08 13.21 3.77
N ARG A 116 -4.13 13.98 4.10
CA ARG A 116 -3.96 15.35 4.56
C ARG A 116 -3.52 15.34 6.03
N PRO A 117 -2.56 16.17 6.45
CA PRO A 117 -2.23 16.31 7.87
C PRO A 117 -3.50 16.60 8.68
N GLY A 118 -3.77 15.81 9.72
CA GLY A 118 -4.92 16.00 10.62
C GLY A 118 -6.23 15.28 10.23
N THR A 119 -6.31 14.61 9.09
CA THR A 119 -7.46 13.75 8.78
C THR A 119 -7.15 12.30 9.14
N ALA A 120 -7.02 12.00 10.44
CA ALA A 120 -7.14 10.61 10.88
C ALA A 120 -8.52 10.09 10.43
N ALA A 121 -8.54 9.01 9.65
CA ALA A 121 -9.78 8.39 9.23
C ALA A 121 -10.62 8.09 10.47
N LYS A 122 -11.85 8.63 10.56
CA LYS A 122 -12.79 8.26 11.63
C LYS A 122 -12.93 6.73 11.59
N LYS A 123 -12.55 6.05 12.68
CA LYS A 123 -12.78 4.61 12.83
C LYS A 123 -14.24 4.32 12.45
N PRO A 124 -14.51 3.35 11.56
CA PRO A 124 -15.87 2.94 11.30
C PRO A 124 -16.50 2.52 12.64
N ALA A 125 -17.68 3.08 12.94
CA ALA A 125 -18.41 2.75 14.18
C ALA A 125 -18.55 1.23 14.25
N ARG A 126 -18.06 0.62 15.32
CA ARG A 126 -18.16 -0.81 15.59
C ARG A 126 -19.65 -1.20 15.56
N ARG A 127 -20.07 -1.86 14.49
CA ARG A 127 -21.43 -2.37 14.34
C ARG A 127 -21.68 -3.38 15.43
N THR A 128 -22.34 -2.96 16.51
CA THR A 128 -22.79 -3.86 17.56
C THR A 128 -23.79 -4.83 16.95
N THR A 129 -23.36 -6.07 16.73
CA THR A 129 -24.28 -7.14 16.35
C THR A 129 -25.20 -7.40 17.53
N LYS A 130 -26.45 -6.95 17.43
CA LYS A 130 -27.53 -7.31 18.34
C LYS A 130 -27.58 -8.83 18.41
N LYS A 131 -27.23 -9.40 19.58
CA LYS A 131 -27.30 -10.83 19.88
C LYS A 131 -28.75 -11.27 19.63
N ARG A 132 -29.00 -12.01 18.55
CA ARG A 132 -30.30 -12.63 18.28
C ARG A 132 -30.53 -13.69 19.37
N THR A 133 -31.39 -13.40 20.33
CA THR A 133 -31.88 -14.39 21.30
C THR A 133 -32.67 -15.47 20.56
N LYS A 134 -32.24 -16.72 20.67
CA LYS A 134 -32.98 -17.86 20.16
C LYS A 134 -34.30 -17.97 20.88
N PRO A 135 -35.45 -18.28 20.21
CA PRO A 135 -36.72 -18.54 20.87
C PRO A 135 -36.62 -19.83 21.70
N PRO A 136 -37.37 -19.93 22.82
CA PRO A 136 -37.32 -21.10 23.68
C PRO A 136 -37.86 -22.33 22.96
N TYR A 137 -37.14 -23.43 23.13
CA TYR A 137 -37.46 -24.75 22.58
C TYR A 137 -38.74 -25.29 23.20
N ARG A 138 -39.82 -25.44 22.40
CA ARG A 138 -41.10 -25.99 22.85
C ARG A 138 -41.00 -27.52 22.88
N LYS A 139 -40.94 -28.12 24.08
CA LYS A 139 -41.01 -29.59 24.29
C LYS A 139 -42.34 -30.13 23.74
N LYS A 140 -42.32 -31.03 22.77
CA LYS A 140 -43.48 -31.81 22.35
C LYS A 140 -43.75 -32.87 23.41
N SER A 141 -44.94 -32.85 24.01
CA SER A 141 -45.45 -33.88 24.92
C SER A 141 -45.70 -35.17 24.13
N GLN A 142 -45.05 -36.25 24.50
CA GLN A 142 -45.34 -37.58 24.01
C GLN A 142 -46.63 -38.11 24.62
N LYS A 143 -47.66 -38.30 23.80
CA LYS A 143 -48.86 -39.04 24.20
C LYS A 143 -48.53 -40.52 24.21
N LYS A 144 -48.60 -41.15 25.42
CA LYS A 144 -48.54 -42.59 25.58
C LYS A 144 -49.80 -43.23 24.98
N ALA A 145 -49.63 -44.06 23.95
CA ALA A 145 -50.71 -44.94 23.45
C ALA A 145 -50.83 -46.15 24.39
N ARG A 146 -52.00 -46.32 24.97
CA ARG A 146 -52.41 -47.59 25.60
C ARG A 146 -52.89 -48.54 24.50
N ARG A 147 -52.40 -49.74 24.50
CA ARG A 147 -52.97 -50.89 23.78
C ARG A 147 -53.81 -51.71 24.75
N PRO A 148 -54.91 -52.36 24.23
CA PRO A 148 -55.73 -53.34 24.94
C PRO A 148 -55.04 -54.68 25.17
#